data_711a03b5c5540419bd03585aea031f45
#
_entry.id   711a03b5c5540419bd03585aea031f45
#
_cell.length_a   1.000
_cell.length_b   1.000
_cell.length_c   1.000
_cell.angle_alpha   90.00
_cell.angle_beta   90.00
_cell.angle_gamma   90.00
#
_symmetry.space_group_name_H-M   'P 1'
#
loop_
_entity.id
_entity.type
_entity.pdbx_description
1 polymer ?
#
loop_
_entity_poly.entity_id
_entity_poly.type
_entity_poly.pdbx_seq_one_letter_code
_entity_poly.pdbx_strand_id
1 'polypeptide(L)'
;MKAAAETPTIGSTGKIGEQALQQLGGESQVFFRTSQGGRYVDQLVEGVAHEAKVGYQSLTPVIARQIAKDAELIGARQIEGATWHFFRSPVTGRVGPSGPLLNALEQGGIIVRIH
;
A
#
# COMPACT_ATOMS: atom_id res chain seq x y z
N MET A 1 17.96 4.87 -25.29
CA MET A 1 17.14 4.36 -24.98
C MET A 1 16.84 3.20 -24.68
N LYS A 2 16.67 2.71 -24.57
CA LYS A 2 16.32 1.75 -24.27
C LYS A 2 15.38 1.10 -23.72
N ALA A 3 15.47 0.85 -23.41
CA ALA A 3 14.82 0.10 -22.60
C ALA A 3 13.40 0.00 -22.64
N ALA A 4 12.80 0.72 -23.35
CA ALA A 4 11.39 0.68 -23.52
C ALA A 4 10.90 -0.68 -23.94
N ALA A 5 11.79 -1.49 -24.43
CA ALA A 5 11.41 -2.80 -24.92
C ALA A 5 11.17 -3.82 -23.84
N GLU A 6 11.52 -3.51 -22.61
CA GLU A 6 11.36 -4.48 -21.55
C GLU A 6 9.90 -4.67 -21.17
N THR A 7 9.49 -5.94 -21.03
CA THR A 7 8.15 -6.26 -20.59
C THR A 7 8.14 -6.31 -19.06
N PRO A 8 7.24 -5.58 -18.40
CA PRO A 8 7.16 -5.63 -16.95
C PRO A 8 6.83 -7.03 -16.47
N THR A 9 7.40 -7.42 -15.36
CA THR A 9 7.07 -8.67 -14.68
C THR A 9 6.30 -8.36 -13.41
N ILE A 10 5.63 -9.40 -12.87
CA ILE A 10 4.87 -9.21 -11.63
C ILE A 10 5.79 -8.76 -10.50
N GLY A 11 7.00 -9.31 -10.44
CA GLY A 11 7.94 -8.92 -9.40
C GLY A 11 8.38 -7.47 -9.48
N SER A 12 8.48 -6.91 -10.69
CA SER A 12 8.90 -5.53 -10.87
C SER A 12 7.74 -4.55 -10.76
N THR A 13 6.49 -4.99 -10.90
CA THR A 13 5.34 -4.07 -10.82
C THR A 13 5.17 -3.50 -9.42
N GLY A 14 5.55 -4.26 -8.37
CA GLY A 14 5.47 -3.74 -7.02
C GLY A 14 6.34 -2.52 -6.82
N LYS A 15 7.51 -2.50 -7.47
CA LYS A 15 8.41 -1.35 -7.38
C LYS A 15 7.83 -0.11 -8.05
N ILE A 16 7.00 -0.28 -9.07
CA ILE A 16 6.36 0.85 -9.74
C ILE A 16 5.51 1.64 -8.74
N GLY A 17 4.73 0.93 -7.93
CA GLY A 17 3.91 1.58 -6.92
C GLY A 17 4.75 2.27 -5.86
N GLU A 18 5.80 1.59 -5.37
CA GLU A 18 6.68 2.19 -4.37
C GLU A 18 7.37 3.43 -4.90
N GLN A 19 7.83 3.40 -6.15
CA GLN A 19 8.46 4.55 -6.77
C GLN A 19 7.50 5.71 -6.92
N ALA A 20 6.24 5.42 -7.24
CA ALA A 20 5.22 6.46 -7.33
C ALA A 20 5.02 7.15 -5.98
N LEU A 21 5.02 6.38 -4.89
CA LEU A 21 4.86 6.94 -3.55
C LEU A 21 6.06 7.78 -3.13
N GLN A 22 7.26 7.45 -3.61
CA GLN A 22 8.45 8.24 -3.29
C GLN A 22 8.33 9.68 -3.78
N GLN A 23 7.51 9.93 -4.80
CA GLN A 23 7.26 11.29 -5.26
C GLN A 23 6.56 12.15 -4.24
N LEU A 24 5.93 11.55 -3.23
CA LEU A 24 5.28 12.29 -2.16
C LEU A 24 6.27 12.89 -1.17
N GLY A 25 7.54 12.46 -1.22
CA GLY A 25 8.52 12.86 -0.25
C GLY A 25 8.47 11.98 1.00
N GLY A 26 9.04 12.45 2.09
CA GLY A 26 9.06 11.71 3.33
C GLY A 26 10.09 10.59 3.33
N GLU A 27 9.81 9.53 4.06
CA GLU A 27 10.75 8.42 4.25
C GLU A 27 10.16 7.13 3.73
N SER A 28 11.00 6.32 3.07
CA SER A 28 10.61 5.03 2.52
C SER A 28 10.90 3.92 3.51
N GLN A 29 10.04 2.87 3.50
CA GLN A 29 10.26 1.63 4.25
C GLN A 29 10.50 1.89 5.72
N VAL A 30 9.57 2.59 6.35
CA VAL A 30 9.66 2.92 7.77
C VAL A 30 9.06 1.79 8.60
N PHE A 31 9.81 1.33 9.59
CA PHE A 31 9.39 0.21 10.43
C PHE A 31 8.64 0.70 11.66
N PHE A 32 7.51 0.05 11.94
CA PHE A 32 6.74 0.24 13.17
C PHE A 32 6.53 -1.10 13.84
N ARG A 33 6.57 -1.11 15.17
CA ARG A 33 6.26 -2.30 15.95
C ARG A 33 4.79 -2.28 16.31
N THR A 34 4.09 -3.41 16.12
CA THR A 34 2.70 -3.56 16.55
C THR A 34 2.56 -4.80 17.40
N SER A 35 1.41 -4.94 18.07
CA SER A 35 1.13 -6.12 18.88
C SER A 35 1.02 -7.38 18.02
N GLN A 36 0.85 -7.22 16.70
CA GLN A 36 0.68 -8.33 15.77
C GLN A 36 1.93 -8.55 14.93
N GLY A 37 3.06 -7.95 15.31
CA GLY A 37 4.31 -8.06 14.58
C GLY A 37 4.72 -6.73 13.96
N GLY A 38 5.86 -6.74 13.28
CA GLY A 38 6.37 -5.53 12.65
C GLY A 38 5.57 -5.13 11.43
N ARG A 39 5.64 -3.85 11.09
CA ARG A 39 4.98 -3.28 9.92
C ARG A 39 5.94 -2.32 9.23
N TYR A 40 6.28 -2.61 8.00
CA TYR A 40 7.01 -1.66 7.15
C TYR A 40 6.01 -0.92 6.28
N VAL A 41 5.96 0.40 6.43
CA VAL A 41 5.12 1.21 5.54
C VAL A 41 5.96 1.65 4.36
N ASP A 42 5.36 1.63 3.16
CA ASP A 42 6.12 1.93 1.95
C ASP A 42 6.67 3.35 1.95
N GLN A 43 5.86 4.31 2.39
CA GLN A 43 6.26 5.70 2.45
C GLN A 43 5.57 6.38 3.61
N LEU A 44 6.33 7.12 4.44
CA LEU A 44 5.78 7.87 5.56
C LEU A 44 5.96 9.35 5.25
N VAL A 45 4.85 10.09 5.18
CA VAL A 45 4.87 11.51 4.80
C VAL A 45 4.11 12.30 5.86
N GLU A 46 4.82 13.08 6.63
CA GLU A 46 4.23 13.93 7.67
C GLU A 46 3.29 13.13 8.57
N GLY A 47 3.72 11.95 8.97
CA GLY A 47 2.97 11.11 9.88
C GLY A 47 1.92 10.23 9.21
N VAL A 48 1.68 10.38 7.92
CA VAL A 48 0.70 9.55 7.20
C VAL A 48 1.42 8.41 6.50
N ALA A 49 0.96 7.19 6.76
CA ALA A 49 1.53 6.00 6.14
C ALA A 49 0.87 5.76 4.78
N HIS A 50 1.68 5.55 3.77
CA HIS A 50 1.20 5.26 2.42
C HIS A 50 1.64 3.87 2.00
N GLU A 51 0.71 3.08 1.49
CA GLU A 51 0.95 1.73 1.01
C GLU A 51 0.60 1.66 -0.47
N ALA A 52 1.44 1.01 -1.27
CA ALA A 52 1.20 0.83 -2.69
C ALA A 52 0.78 -0.61 -2.97
N LYS A 53 -0.27 -0.77 -3.75
CA LYS A 53 -0.70 -2.05 -4.28
C LYS A 53 -0.84 -1.89 -5.79
N VAL A 54 -0.31 -2.84 -6.54
CA VAL A 54 -0.35 -2.81 -8.00
C VAL A 54 -1.20 -3.98 -8.49
N GLY A 55 -2.16 -3.68 -9.35
CA GLY A 55 -3.09 -4.68 -9.85
C GLY A 55 -4.30 -4.86 -8.96
N TYR A 56 -5.17 -5.78 -9.38
CA TYR A 56 -6.37 -6.08 -8.61
C TYR A 56 -6.01 -6.89 -7.36
N GLN A 57 -6.54 -6.49 -6.22
CA GLN A 57 -6.21 -7.12 -4.94
C GLN A 57 -7.48 -7.64 -4.26
N SER A 58 -7.40 -8.86 -3.74
CA SER A 58 -8.47 -9.43 -2.91
C SER A 58 -8.06 -9.37 -1.44
N LEU A 59 -9.03 -9.58 -0.56
CA LEU A 59 -8.76 -9.66 0.86
C LEU A 59 -8.17 -11.03 1.18
N THR A 60 -6.86 -11.07 1.41
CA THR A 60 -6.15 -12.29 1.80
C THR A 60 -5.76 -12.19 3.27
N PRO A 61 -5.38 -13.31 3.91
CA PRO A 61 -4.91 -13.25 5.30
C PRO A 61 -3.74 -12.31 5.49
N VAL A 62 -2.81 -12.26 4.53
CA VAL A 62 -1.66 -11.36 4.62
C VAL A 62 -2.12 -9.90 4.60
N ILE A 63 -3.00 -9.57 3.64
CA ILE A 63 -3.51 -8.21 3.51
C ILE A 63 -4.36 -7.83 4.72
N ALA A 64 -5.17 -8.77 5.22
CA ALA A 64 -5.97 -8.51 6.42
C ALA A 64 -5.09 -8.15 7.61
N ARG A 65 -3.94 -8.82 7.76
CA ARG A 65 -3.01 -8.49 8.82
C ARG A 65 -2.37 -7.12 8.63
N GLN A 66 -2.05 -6.75 7.39
CA GLN A 66 -1.53 -5.41 7.12
C GLN A 66 -2.52 -4.33 7.53
N ILE A 67 -3.80 -4.54 7.20
CA ILE A 67 -4.87 -3.61 7.58
C ILE A 67 -4.98 -3.50 9.10
N ALA A 68 -4.94 -4.65 9.78
CA ALA A 68 -5.06 -4.67 11.24
C ALA A 68 -3.90 -3.93 11.89
N LYS A 69 -2.69 -4.08 11.36
CA LYS A 69 -1.52 -3.38 11.88
C LYS A 69 -1.63 -1.88 11.65
N ASP A 70 -2.06 -1.47 10.47
CA ASP A 70 -2.25 -0.05 10.20
C ASP A 70 -3.32 0.55 11.11
N ALA A 71 -4.43 -0.16 11.31
CA ALA A 71 -5.49 0.30 12.20
C ALA A 71 -5.00 0.43 13.64
N GLU A 72 -4.16 -0.50 14.08
CA GLU A 72 -3.57 -0.43 15.41
C GLU A 72 -2.67 0.80 15.55
N LEU A 73 -1.84 1.07 14.54
CA LEU A 73 -0.94 2.23 14.58
C LEU A 73 -1.72 3.53 14.63
N ILE A 74 -2.82 3.62 13.88
CA ILE A 74 -3.69 4.79 13.91
C ILE A 74 -4.32 4.94 15.30
N GLY A 75 -4.85 3.86 15.85
CA GLY A 75 -5.48 3.88 17.16
C GLY A 75 -4.51 4.25 18.28
N ALA A 76 -3.26 3.82 18.16
CA ALA A 76 -2.23 4.13 19.14
C ALA A 76 -1.58 5.50 18.88
N ARG A 77 -2.00 6.20 17.85
CA ARG A 77 -1.48 7.53 17.47
C ARG A 77 0.00 7.51 17.14
N GLN A 78 0.49 6.38 16.63
CA GLN A 78 1.85 6.29 16.15
C GLN A 78 1.96 6.80 14.72
N ILE A 79 0.85 6.79 13.98
CA ILE A 79 0.73 7.46 12.69
C ILE A 79 -0.55 8.29 12.71
N GLU A 80 -0.58 9.33 11.88
CA GLU A 80 -1.74 10.22 11.79
C GLU A 80 -2.88 9.57 11.01
N GLY A 81 -2.53 8.72 10.06
CA GLY A 81 -3.49 8.05 9.23
C GLY A 81 -2.78 7.15 8.25
N ALA A 82 -3.54 6.44 7.44
CA ALA A 82 -2.98 5.56 6.42
C ALA A 82 -3.80 5.70 5.15
N THR A 83 -3.10 5.68 4.01
CA THR A 83 -3.71 5.71 2.68
C THR A 83 -3.14 4.58 1.87
N TRP A 84 -4.02 3.75 1.32
CA TRP A 84 -3.61 2.68 0.42
C TRP A 84 -3.89 3.13 -1.01
N HIS A 85 -2.85 3.08 -1.84
CA HIS A 85 -2.89 3.51 -3.24
C HIS A 85 -2.91 2.29 -4.13
N PHE A 86 -3.89 2.24 -5.03
CA PHE A 86 -4.02 1.12 -5.96
C PHE A 86 -3.66 1.62 -7.35
N PHE A 87 -2.64 1.00 -7.93
CA PHE A 87 -2.13 1.34 -9.25
C PHE A 87 -2.49 0.25 -10.24
N ARG A 88 -2.76 0.64 -11.48
CA ARG A 88 -3.06 -0.32 -12.53
C ARG A 88 -1.83 -1.15 -12.85
N SER A 89 -2.02 -2.46 -12.96
CA SER A 89 -0.94 -3.36 -13.35
C SER A 89 -0.63 -3.18 -14.83
N PRO A 90 0.63 -2.92 -15.20
CA PRO A 90 1.00 -2.89 -16.61
C PRO A 90 0.98 -4.29 -17.24
N VAL A 91 0.93 -5.34 -16.42
CA VAL A 91 0.87 -6.72 -16.91
C VAL A 91 -0.56 -7.15 -17.18
N THR A 92 -1.47 -6.92 -16.23
CA THR A 92 -2.85 -7.40 -16.33
C THR A 92 -3.84 -6.33 -16.77
N GLY A 93 -3.49 -5.07 -16.64
CA GLY A 93 -4.38 -3.95 -16.90
C GLY A 93 -5.45 -3.73 -15.83
N ARG A 94 -5.38 -4.46 -14.73
CA ARG A 94 -6.40 -4.41 -13.68
C ARG A 94 -5.93 -3.54 -12.51
N VAL A 95 -6.89 -3.02 -11.76
CA VAL A 95 -6.61 -2.12 -10.65
C VAL A 95 -7.73 -2.20 -9.62
N GLY A 96 -7.36 -1.88 -8.41
CA GLY A 96 -8.33 -1.62 -7.36
C GLY A 96 -8.55 -2.78 -6.41
N PRO A 97 -9.20 -2.50 -5.27
CA PRO A 97 -9.53 -3.54 -4.31
C PRO A 97 -10.83 -4.24 -4.68
N SER A 98 -10.94 -5.51 -4.28
CA SER A 98 -12.22 -6.20 -4.29
C SER A 98 -13.17 -5.53 -3.29
N GLY A 99 -14.46 -5.84 -3.38
CA GLY A 99 -15.45 -5.31 -2.44
C GLY A 99 -15.12 -5.63 -0.99
N PRO A 100 -14.83 -6.91 -0.64
CA PRO A 100 -14.45 -7.24 0.73
C PRO A 100 -13.21 -6.50 1.21
N LEU A 101 -12.22 -6.30 0.33
CA LEU A 101 -11.01 -5.56 0.71
C LEU A 101 -11.33 -4.09 0.96
N LEU A 102 -12.14 -3.49 0.10
CA LEU A 102 -12.54 -2.09 0.28
C LEU A 102 -13.25 -1.91 1.62
N ASN A 103 -14.18 -2.81 1.94
CA ASN A 103 -14.89 -2.75 3.21
C ASN A 103 -13.93 -2.86 4.40
N ALA A 104 -12.96 -3.76 4.33
CA ALA A 104 -12.00 -3.94 5.41
C ALA A 104 -11.14 -2.69 5.59
N LEU A 105 -10.73 -2.06 4.50
CA LEU A 105 -9.96 -0.82 4.56
C LEU A 105 -10.75 0.30 5.21
N GLU A 106 -12.00 0.45 4.80
CA GLU A 106 -12.87 1.48 5.36
C GLU A 106 -13.11 1.27 6.84
N GLN A 107 -13.35 0.03 7.26
CA GLN A 107 -13.53 -0.29 8.67
C GLN A 107 -12.28 -0.04 9.48
N GLY A 108 -11.11 -0.20 8.87
CA GLY A 108 -9.84 0.09 9.53
C GLY A 108 -9.50 1.57 9.57
N GLY A 109 -10.33 2.42 9.00
CA GLY A 109 -10.05 3.86 8.97
C GLY A 109 -9.00 4.24 7.94
N ILE A 110 -8.79 3.40 6.93
CA ILE A 110 -7.75 3.61 5.92
C ILE A 110 -8.39 4.26 4.69
N ILE A 111 -7.74 5.31 4.18
CA ILE A 111 -8.18 6.00 2.98
C ILE A 111 -7.73 5.20 1.76
N VAL A 112 -8.58 5.13 0.75
CA VAL A 112 -8.31 4.41 -0.48
C VAL A 112 -8.20 5.39 -1.64
N ARG A 113 -7.12 5.26 -2.40
CA ARG A 113 -6.90 6.05 -3.62
C ARG A 113 -6.68 5.10 -4.79
N ILE A 114 -7.45 5.27 -5.85
CA ILE A 114 -7.30 4.48 -7.06
C ILE A 114 -6.73 5.38 -8.14
N HIS A 115 -5.60 4.96 -8.68
CA HIS A 115 -4.87 5.75 -9.67
C HIS A 115 -5.09 5.25 -11.09
#